data_ec90978dc557e2e115aec24163baf44e
#
_entry.id   ec90978dc557e2e115aec24163baf44e
#
_cell.length_a   1.000
_cell.length_b   1.000
_cell.length_c   1.000
_cell.angle_alpha   90.00
_cell.angle_beta   90.00
_cell.angle_gamma   90.00
#
_symmetry.space_group_name_H-M   'P 1'
#
loop_
_entity.id
_entity.type
_entity.pdbx_description
1 polymer ?
#
loop_
_entity_poly.entity_id
_entity_poly.type
_entity_poly.pdbx_seq_one_letter_code
_entity_poly.pdbx_strand_id
1 'polypeptide(L)'
;ETEVRSFLSKYLFKGDDVFTPVSDMSFGERARLYLACLVADGCNLLLLDEPINHLDIPARVRFEEALASYVGTIVAVVHDRYFIANFATSIWEVKNNLIQIIA
;
A
#
# COMPACT_ATOMS: atom_id res chain seq x y z
N GLU A 1 -14.66 -3.50 18.87
CA GLU A 1 -13.21 -3.50 19.12
C GLU A 1 -12.52 -4.71 18.49
N THR A 2 -13.06 -5.90 18.68
CA THR A 2 -12.51 -7.12 18.07
C THR A 2 -12.48 -7.03 16.55
N GLU A 3 -13.52 -6.48 15.94
CA GLU A 3 -13.59 -6.33 14.49
C GLU A 3 -12.53 -5.36 13.98
N VAL A 4 -12.30 -4.26 14.69
CA VAL A 4 -11.28 -3.29 14.34
C VAL A 4 -9.89 -3.90 14.40
N ARG A 5 -9.61 -4.66 15.47
CA ARG A 5 -8.32 -5.34 15.62
C ARG A 5 -8.09 -6.38 14.52
N SER A 6 -9.12 -7.16 14.19
CA SER A 6 -9.04 -8.14 13.11
C SER A 6 -8.78 -7.49 11.77
N PHE A 7 -9.42 -6.36 11.52
CA PHE A 7 -9.21 -5.61 10.28
C PHE A 7 -7.76 -5.08 10.22
N LEU A 8 -7.32 -4.44 11.30
CA LEU A 8 -5.98 -3.86 11.35
C LEU A 8 -4.87 -4.90 11.27
N SER A 9 -5.14 -6.13 11.72
CA SER A 9 -4.13 -7.20 11.64
C SER A 9 -3.77 -7.55 10.21
N LYS A 10 -4.68 -7.34 9.25
CA LYS A 10 -4.39 -7.54 7.82
C LYS A 10 -3.37 -6.53 7.31
N TYR A 11 -3.23 -5.40 7.99
CA TYR A 11 -2.28 -4.35 7.67
C TYR A 11 -1.11 -4.34 8.64
N LEU A 12 -0.91 -5.46 9.34
CA LEU A 12 0.23 -5.75 10.20
C LEU A 12 0.27 -4.94 11.50
N PHE A 13 -0.88 -4.49 11.98
CA PHE A 13 -1.03 -3.92 13.30
C PHE A 13 -1.52 -5.00 14.25
N LYS A 14 -0.65 -5.48 15.10
CA LYS A 14 -0.91 -6.61 15.98
C LYS A 14 -0.64 -6.28 17.43
N GLY A 15 -1.38 -6.94 18.33
CA GLY A 15 -1.20 -6.75 19.77
C GLY A 15 -1.36 -5.31 20.18
N ASP A 16 -0.38 -4.78 20.89
CA ASP A 16 -0.42 -3.42 21.40
C ASP A 16 -0.17 -2.34 20.34
N ASP A 17 0.17 -2.72 19.12
CA ASP A 17 0.33 -1.75 18.03
C ASP A 17 -0.93 -0.89 17.85
N VAL A 18 -2.10 -1.47 18.12
CA VAL A 18 -3.38 -0.76 17.95
C VAL A 18 -3.54 0.41 18.92
N PHE A 19 -2.73 0.46 19.95
CA PHE A 19 -2.77 1.55 20.94
C PHE A 19 -1.71 2.62 20.70
N THR A 20 -0.86 2.44 19.70
CA THR A 20 0.21 3.40 19.40
C THR A 20 -0.38 4.67 18.81
N PRO A 21 -0.10 5.84 19.41
CA PRO A 21 -0.54 7.12 18.83
C PRO A 21 0.07 7.31 17.43
N VAL A 22 -0.70 7.88 16.52
CA VAL A 22 -0.23 8.14 15.15
C VAL A 22 1.04 8.99 15.15
N SER A 23 1.16 9.92 16.08
CA SER A 23 2.34 10.77 16.20
C SER A 23 3.62 10.00 16.50
N ASP A 24 3.49 8.80 17.08
CA ASP A 24 4.63 7.95 17.43
C ASP A 24 4.93 6.90 16.35
N MET A 25 4.14 6.86 15.30
CA MET A 25 4.32 5.88 14.23
C MET A 25 5.44 6.30 13.28
N SER A 26 6.15 5.29 12.76
CA SER A 26 7.11 5.48 11.68
C SER A 26 6.38 5.86 10.38
N PHE A 27 7.13 6.34 9.40
CA PHE A 27 6.58 6.67 8.10
C PHE A 27 5.89 5.46 7.45
N GLY A 28 6.53 4.29 7.53
CA GLY A 28 5.95 3.05 6.97
C GLY A 28 4.69 2.60 7.69
N GLU A 29 4.65 2.74 9.01
CA GLU A 29 3.45 2.43 9.78
C GLU A 29 2.29 3.34 9.42
N ARG A 30 2.56 4.64 9.24
CA ARG A 30 1.54 5.59 8.81
C ARG A 30 1.02 5.27 7.41
N ALA A 31 1.90 4.86 6.51
CA ALA A 31 1.51 4.47 5.15
C ALA A 31 0.56 3.28 5.18
N ARG A 32 0.86 2.27 6.00
CA ARG A 32 -0.01 1.11 6.16
C ARG A 32 -1.35 1.48 6.80
N LEU A 33 -1.32 2.36 7.79
CA LEU A 33 -2.55 2.82 8.43
C LEU A 33 -3.42 3.60 7.44
N TYR A 34 -2.81 4.47 6.65
CA TYR A 34 -3.54 5.21 5.62
C TYR A 34 -4.21 4.26 4.63
N LEU A 35 -3.47 3.25 4.18
CA LEU A 35 -4.02 2.21 3.30
C LEU A 35 -5.22 1.53 3.96
N ALA A 36 -5.09 1.14 5.23
CA ALA A 36 -6.19 0.52 5.97
C ALA A 36 -7.42 1.43 6.05
N CYS A 37 -7.21 2.73 6.28
CA CYS A 37 -8.31 3.69 6.34
C CYS A 37 -9.03 3.81 5.01
N LEU A 38 -8.30 3.87 3.91
CA LEU A 38 -8.90 3.92 2.57
C LEU A 38 -9.75 2.70 2.29
N VAL A 39 -9.25 1.53 2.65
CA VAL A 39 -10.00 0.28 2.46
C VAL A 39 -11.23 0.24 3.36
N ALA A 40 -11.10 0.71 4.60
CA ALA A 40 -12.23 0.78 5.53
C ALA A 40 -13.34 1.70 5.02
N ASP A 41 -12.96 2.75 4.29
CA ASP A 41 -13.92 3.67 3.66
C ASP A 41 -14.62 3.06 2.43
N GLY A 42 -14.26 1.85 2.06
CA GLY A 42 -14.89 1.15 0.94
C GLY A 42 -14.30 1.46 -0.42
N CYS A 43 -13.08 1.99 -0.47
CA CYS A 43 -12.43 2.28 -1.74
C CYS A 43 -12.17 1.00 -2.53
N ASN A 44 -12.62 0.98 -3.79
CA ASN A 44 -12.36 -0.14 -4.69
C ASN A 44 -11.32 0.20 -5.76
N LEU A 45 -10.80 1.41 -5.74
CA LEU A 45 -9.73 1.88 -6.61
C LEU A 45 -8.73 2.67 -5.76
N LEU A 46 -7.48 2.28 -5.80
CA LEU A 46 -6.40 2.98 -5.14
C LEU A 46 -5.51 3.64 -6.18
N LEU A 47 -5.21 4.91 -5.97
CA LEU A 47 -4.23 5.64 -6.76
C LEU A 47 -3.02 5.88 -5.87
N LEU A 48 -1.89 5.28 -6.22
CA LEU A 48 -0.67 5.33 -5.42
C LEU A 48 0.43 6.01 -6.22
N ASP A 49 0.98 7.08 -5.66
CA ASP A 49 2.07 7.82 -6.28
C ASP A 49 3.35 7.56 -5.50
N GLU A 50 4.24 6.75 -6.09
CA GLU A 50 5.52 6.39 -5.48
C GLU A 50 5.36 5.89 -4.04
N PRO A 51 4.49 4.86 -3.80
CA PRO A 51 4.09 4.50 -2.43
C PRO A 51 5.21 3.93 -1.57
N ILE A 52 6.29 3.45 -2.17
CA ILE A 52 7.40 2.84 -1.44
C ILE A 52 8.64 3.73 -1.42
N ASN A 53 8.56 4.95 -1.94
CA ASN A 53 9.73 5.79 -2.20
C ASN A 53 10.34 6.22 -0.91
N HIS A 54 10.15 6.39 0.14
CA HIS A 54 10.84 6.78 1.37
C HIS A 54 10.87 5.67 2.43
N LEU A 55 10.55 4.45 2.02
CA LEU A 55 10.55 3.31 2.94
C LEU A 55 11.87 2.57 2.86
N ASP A 56 12.40 2.19 4.02
CA ASP A 56 13.53 1.25 4.06
C ASP A 56 13.04 -0.15 3.66
N ILE A 57 13.96 -1.09 3.49
CA ILE A 57 13.63 -2.42 3.00
C ILE A 57 12.60 -3.14 3.89
N PRO A 58 12.77 -3.19 5.22
CA PRO A 58 11.76 -3.84 6.06
C PRO A 58 10.38 -3.19 5.97
N ALA A 59 10.32 -1.86 5.90
CA ALA A 59 9.05 -1.15 5.75
C ALA A 59 8.39 -1.41 4.40
N ARG A 60 9.21 -1.52 3.33
CA ARG A 60 8.70 -1.87 2.00
C ARG A 60 8.06 -3.25 2.00
N VAL A 61 8.73 -4.23 2.59
CA VAL A 61 8.20 -5.59 2.65
C VAL A 61 6.85 -5.61 3.38
N ARG A 62 6.76 -4.91 4.51
CA ARG A 62 5.51 -4.84 5.27
C ARG A 62 4.40 -4.13 4.49
N PHE A 63 4.73 -3.05 3.79
CA PHE A 63 3.76 -2.35 2.98
C PHE A 63 3.25 -3.23 1.83
N GLU A 64 4.14 -3.97 1.18
CA GLU A 64 3.78 -4.89 0.11
C GLU A 64 2.88 -6.02 0.63
N GLU A 65 3.17 -6.55 1.83
CA GLU A 65 2.31 -7.56 2.45
C GLU A 65 0.92 -7.01 2.72
N ALA A 66 0.84 -5.79 3.25
CA ALA A 66 -0.44 -5.14 3.50
C ALA A 66 -1.20 -4.90 2.19
N LEU A 67 -0.49 -4.43 1.16
CA LEU A 67 -1.10 -4.17 -0.14
C LEU A 67 -1.62 -5.45 -0.79
N ALA A 68 -0.96 -6.56 -0.58
CA ALA A 68 -1.39 -7.86 -1.11
C ALA A 68 -2.74 -8.31 -0.54
N SER A 69 -3.14 -7.77 0.61
CA SER A 69 -4.44 -8.08 1.22
C SER A 69 -5.59 -7.29 0.59
N TYR A 70 -5.28 -6.28 -0.21
CA TYR A 70 -6.30 -5.44 -0.82
C TYR A 70 -6.95 -6.15 -2.01
N VAL A 71 -8.28 -6.11 -2.05
CA VAL A 71 -9.06 -6.67 -3.15
C VAL A 71 -9.73 -5.51 -3.87
N GLY A 72 -9.20 -5.16 -5.02
CA GLY A 72 -9.69 -4.04 -5.81
C GLY A 72 -8.69 -3.69 -6.90
N THR A 73 -8.87 -2.53 -7.49
CA THR A 73 -8.00 -2.06 -8.56
C THR A 73 -6.96 -1.09 -8.02
N ILE A 74 -5.73 -1.23 -8.45
CA ILE A 74 -4.65 -0.33 -8.08
C ILE A 74 -4.05 0.28 -9.34
N VAL A 75 -3.93 1.59 -9.36
CA VAL A 75 -3.13 2.31 -10.36
C VAL A 75 -1.99 2.98 -9.60
N ALA A 76 -0.77 2.60 -9.93
CA ALA A 76 0.39 3.08 -9.19
C ALA A 76 1.45 3.65 -10.14
N VAL A 77 2.07 4.75 -9.71
CA VAL A 77 3.26 5.27 -10.36
C VAL A 77 4.46 4.77 -9.54
N VAL A 78 5.26 3.92 -10.13
CA VAL A 78 6.42 3.32 -9.46
C VAL A 78 7.58 3.18 -10.43
N HIS A 79 8.79 3.20 -9.89
CA HIS A 79 10.01 2.99 -10.66
C HIS A 79 10.78 1.75 -10.21
N ASP A 80 10.30 1.08 -9.16
CA ASP A 80 10.97 -0.08 -8.59
C ASP A 80 10.58 -1.34 -9.35
N ARG A 81 11.56 -2.03 -9.88
CA ARG A 81 11.35 -3.22 -10.72
C ARG A 81 10.78 -4.39 -9.93
N TYR A 82 11.16 -4.53 -8.66
CA TYR A 82 10.66 -5.62 -7.83
C TYR A 82 9.20 -5.44 -7.49
N PHE A 83 8.80 -4.20 -7.19
CA PHE A 83 7.40 -3.89 -6.94
C PHE A 83 6.57 -4.20 -8.18
N ILE A 84 7.02 -3.74 -9.34
CA ILE A 84 6.31 -3.99 -10.61
C ILE A 84 6.19 -5.48 -10.88
N ALA A 85 7.27 -6.24 -10.71
CA ALA A 85 7.27 -7.68 -10.96
C ALA A 85 6.31 -8.41 -10.02
N ASN A 86 6.19 -7.95 -8.77
CA ASN A 86 5.37 -8.64 -7.78
C ASN A 86 3.88 -8.28 -7.87
N PHE A 87 3.54 -7.07 -8.30
CA PHE A 87 2.17 -6.58 -8.19
C PHE A 87 1.51 -6.22 -9.52
N ALA A 88 2.28 -5.86 -10.55
CA ALA A 88 1.67 -5.37 -11.78
C ALA A 88 1.02 -6.50 -12.58
N THR A 89 -0.21 -6.29 -12.99
CA THR A 89 -0.90 -7.15 -13.97
C THR A 89 -0.85 -6.53 -15.35
N SER A 90 -0.58 -5.23 -15.43
CA SER A 90 -0.40 -4.50 -16.68
C SER A 90 0.55 -3.35 -16.45
N ILE A 91 1.39 -3.05 -17.41
CA ILE A 91 2.35 -1.95 -17.35
C ILE A 91 2.01 -0.96 -18.44
N TRP A 92 1.82 0.31 -18.03
CA TRP A 92 1.52 1.40 -18.94
C TRP A 92 2.70 2.39 -18.93
N GLU A 93 3.14 2.76 -20.10
CA GLU A 93 4.20 3.75 -20.24
C GLU A 93 3.59 5.08 -20.67
N VAL A 94 3.95 6.16 -19.98
CA VAL A 94 3.57 7.50 -20.37
C VAL A 94 4.76 8.15 -21.08
N LYS A 95 4.59 8.43 -22.36
CA LYS A 95 5.66 8.96 -23.20
C LYS A 95 5.07 9.86 -24.27
N ASN A 96 5.68 11.04 -24.47
CA ASN A 96 5.22 12.00 -25.48
C ASN A 96 3.72 12.35 -25.33
N ASN A 97 3.25 12.52 -24.11
CA ASN A 97 1.85 12.82 -23.77
C ASN A 97 0.86 11.72 -24.19
N LEU A 98 1.35 10.52 -24.41
CA LEU A 98 0.53 9.37 -24.77
C LEU A 98 0.73 8.28 -23.73
N ILE A 99 -0.31 7.46 -23.55
CA ILE A 99 -0.25 6.27 -22.69
C ILE A 99 -0.23 5.05 -23.59
N GLN A 100 0.75 4.18 -23.36
CA GLN A 100 0.92 2.96 -24.13
C GLN A 100 0.99 1.77 -23.18
N ILE A 101 0.20 0.75 -23.42
CA ILE A 101 0.27 -0.49 -22.66
C ILE A 101 1.41 -1.33 -23.25
N ILE A 102 2.40 -1.66 -22.42
CA ILE A 102 3.60 -2.37 -22.89
C ILE A 102 3.74 -3.79 -22.32
N ALA A 103 2.96 -4.13 -21.29
CA ALA A 103 2.97 -5.48 -20.73
C ALA A 103 1.69 -5.85 -19.99
#